data_c4bed0d5130be5b05f47eaee2835252c
#
_entry.id   c4bed0d5130be5b05f47eaee2835252c
#
_cell.length_a   1.000
_cell.length_b   1.000
_cell.length_c   1.000
_cell.angle_alpha   90.00
_cell.angle_beta   90.00
_cell.angle_gamma   90.00
#
_symmetry.space_group_name_H-M   'P 1'
#
loop_
_entity.id
_entity.type
_entity.pdbx_description
1 polymer ?
#
loop_
_entity_poly.entity_id
_entity_poly.type
_entity_poly.pdbx_seq_one_letter_code
_entity_poly.pdbx_strand_id
1 'polypeptide(L)'
;MPIILALLSSLVWGLADFLGGTLSKKRKAIAVIGGSQSFGLLFASVLALAFGIWTWDTTVWINGAIAGGMGLLGLVGFYTALATGQMGIVAPISSLSAVVPVTIGLVQGERPGTLQVTGIVIALIGVILASGPELKGKVDPRPVFLALFAALTFGFCVYFMAKGGQINPTMTIAAMRATQVALVVVLALAVRSIGGLVKKDIPTYLQIKIISQKKGQMLIKLYR
;
A
#
# COMPACT_ATOMS: atom_id res chain seq x y z
N MET A 1 -0.43 10.00 21.66
CA MET A 1 -1.41 9.19 20.90
C MET A 1 -1.03 9.02 19.42
N PRO A 2 -0.77 10.06 18.59
CA PRO A 2 -0.51 9.87 17.14
C PRO A 2 0.68 8.97 16.83
N ILE A 3 1.78 9.11 17.54
CA ILE A 3 3.02 8.34 17.32
C ILE A 3 2.78 6.84 17.57
N ILE A 4 2.10 6.48 18.66
CA ILE A 4 1.80 5.06 18.98
C ILE A 4 0.91 4.44 17.89
N LEU A 5 -0.10 5.19 17.43
CA LEU A 5 -0.98 4.75 16.35
C LEU A 5 -0.21 4.58 15.02
N ALA A 6 0.73 5.48 14.72
CA ALA A 6 1.58 5.36 13.54
C ALA A 6 2.48 4.12 13.59
N LEU A 7 3.11 3.84 14.73
CA LEU A 7 3.94 2.65 14.94
C LEU A 7 3.14 1.36 14.84
N LEU A 8 1.97 1.30 15.47
CA LEU A 8 1.06 0.15 15.36
C LEU A 8 0.58 -0.04 13.92
N SER A 9 0.25 1.03 13.19
CA SER A 9 -0.12 0.97 11.78
C SER A 9 1.02 0.42 10.93
N SER A 10 2.25 0.85 11.18
CA SER A 10 3.45 0.37 10.48
C SER A 10 3.68 -1.13 10.69
N LEU A 11 3.56 -1.60 11.94
CA LEU A 11 3.70 -3.03 12.28
C LEU A 11 2.63 -3.89 11.59
N VAL A 12 1.39 -3.41 11.61
CA VAL A 12 0.26 -4.08 10.95
C VAL A 12 0.46 -4.13 9.44
N TRP A 13 1.00 -3.06 8.85
CA TRP A 13 1.29 -3.02 7.41
C TRP A 13 2.41 -3.99 7.04
N GLY A 14 3.51 -3.97 7.79
CA GLY A 14 4.61 -4.89 7.57
C GLY A 14 4.18 -6.36 7.63
N LEU A 15 3.31 -6.72 8.58
CA LEU A 15 2.75 -8.07 8.67
C LEU A 15 1.86 -8.41 7.45
N ALA A 16 1.03 -7.48 6.99
CA ALA A 16 0.21 -7.69 5.79
C ALA A 16 1.07 -7.88 4.54
N ASP A 17 2.13 -7.11 4.38
CA ASP A 17 3.07 -7.21 3.28
C ASP A 17 3.86 -8.52 3.31
N PHE A 18 4.29 -8.95 4.49
CA PHE A 18 4.94 -10.25 4.70
C PHE A 18 4.04 -11.41 4.28
N LEU A 19 2.78 -11.41 4.73
CA LEU A 19 1.80 -12.45 4.37
C LEU A 19 1.48 -12.41 2.87
N GLY A 20 1.27 -11.21 2.30
CA GLY A 20 1.04 -11.02 0.88
C GLY A 20 2.21 -11.47 0.01
N GLY A 21 3.44 -11.12 0.40
CA GLY A 21 4.66 -11.56 -0.27
C GLY A 21 4.85 -13.08 -0.19
N THR A 22 4.61 -13.68 0.98
CA THR A 22 4.71 -15.14 1.17
C THR A 22 3.69 -15.88 0.30
N LEU A 23 2.46 -15.37 0.21
CA LEU A 23 1.42 -15.96 -0.63
C LEU A 23 1.74 -15.77 -2.12
N SER A 24 2.35 -14.65 -2.51
CA SER A 24 2.76 -14.37 -3.88
C SER A 24 3.89 -15.28 -4.40
N LYS A 25 4.63 -15.93 -3.50
CA LYS A 25 5.56 -17.01 -3.88
C LYS A 25 4.84 -18.29 -4.35
N LYS A 26 3.59 -18.49 -3.92
CA LYS A 26 2.78 -19.68 -4.22
C LYS A 26 1.66 -19.41 -5.24
N ARG A 27 1.26 -18.17 -5.41
CA ARG A 27 0.13 -17.72 -6.25
C ARG A 27 0.54 -16.51 -7.08
N LYS A 28 -0.12 -16.29 -8.21
CA LYS A 28 0.11 -15.07 -9.01
C LYS A 28 -0.19 -13.83 -8.17
N ALA A 29 0.72 -12.85 -8.16
CA ALA A 29 0.57 -11.61 -7.40
C ALA A 29 -0.79 -10.93 -7.64
N ILE A 30 -1.27 -10.91 -8.89
CA ILE A 30 -2.55 -10.32 -9.26
C ILE A 30 -3.75 -10.98 -8.55
N ALA A 31 -3.70 -12.29 -8.33
CA ALA A 31 -4.76 -13.02 -7.61
C ALA A 31 -4.74 -12.68 -6.11
N VAL A 32 -3.54 -12.56 -5.52
CA VAL A 32 -3.37 -12.13 -4.12
C VAL A 32 -3.90 -10.71 -3.93
N ILE A 33 -3.56 -9.80 -4.85
CA ILE A 33 -4.03 -8.42 -4.85
C ILE A 33 -5.55 -8.39 -4.98
N GLY A 34 -6.11 -9.06 -5.99
CA GLY A 34 -7.56 -9.07 -6.24
C GLY A 34 -8.35 -9.51 -5.01
N GLY A 35 -7.95 -10.61 -4.36
CA GLY A 35 -8.57 -11.08 -3.14
C GLY A 35 -8.48 -10.06 -2.00
N SER A 36 -7.28 -9.54 -1.71
CA SER A 36 -7.09 -8.60 -0.61
C SER A 36 -7.82 -7.27 -0.82
N GLN A 37 -7.82 -6.74 -2.06
CA GLN A 37 -8.47 -5.46 -2.37
C GLN A 37 -10.00 -5.58 -2.37
N SER A 38 -10.57 -6.69 -2.84
CA SER A 38 -12.02 -6.93 -2.77
C SER A 38 -12.55 -6.94 -1.34
N PHE A 39 -11.83 -7.61 -0.44
CA PHE A 39 -12.18 -7.56 0.98
C PHE A 39 -12.02 -6.15 1.58
N GLY A 40 -10.95 -5.44 1.20
CA GLY A 40 -10.74 -4.07 1.64
C GLY A 40 -11.83 -3.11 1.17
N LEU A 41 -12.32 -3.29 -0.07
CA LEU A 41 -13.45 -2.53 -0.61
C LEU A 41 -14.72 -2.78 0.18
N LEU A 42 -15.09 -4.06 0.34
CA LEU A 42 -16.29 -4.43 1.10
C LEU A 42 -16.29 -3.79 2.49
N PHE A 43 -15.17 -3.85 3.18
CA PHE A 43 -15.07 -3.29 4.52
C PHE A 43 -15.14 -1.76 4.53
N ALA A 44 -14.40 -1.07 3.66
CA ALA A 44 -14.46 0.38 3.59
C ALA A 44 -15.87 0.86 3.24
N SER A 45 -16.59 0.15 2.36
CA SER A 45 -17.98 0.45 2.00
C SER A 45 -18.94 0.24 3.17
N VAL A 46 -18.81 -0.88 3.88
CA VAL A 46 -19.62 -1.15 5.08
C VAL A 46 -19.39 -0.09 6.16
N LEU A 47 -18.15 0.31 6.40
CA LEU A 47 -17.84 1.39 7.35
C LEU A 47 -18.46 2.72 6.91
N ALA A 48 -18.31 3.08 5.63
CA ALA A 48 -18.87 4.33 5.13
C ALA A 48 -20.39 4.41 5.29
N LEU A 49 -21.07 3.29 5.04
CA LEU A 49 -22.53 3.20 5.22
C LEU A 49 -22.93 3.20 6.71
N ALA A 50 -22.22 2.42 7.54
CA ALA A 50 -22.54 2.29 8.97
C ALA A 50 -22.36 3.61 9.74
N PHE A 51 -21.40 4.44 9.33
CA PHE A 51 -21.15 5.75 9.94
C PHE A 51 -21.83 6.92 9.20
N GLY A 52 -22.59 6.65 8.14
CA GLY A 52 -23.28 7.69 7.37
C GLY A 52 -22.34 8.70 6.69
N ILE A 53 -21.08 8.31 6.43
CA ILE A 53 -20.06 9.17 5.83
C ILE A 53 -19.90 8.96 4.32
N TRP A 54 -20.88 8.32 3.69
CA TRP A 54 -20.88 8.13 2.24
C TRP A 54 -21.00 9.47 1.51
N THR A 55 -20.13 9.72 0.53
CA THR A 55 -20.16 10.93 -0.29
C THR A 55 -19.83 10.61 -1.76
N TRP A 56 -20.39 11.42 -2.65
CA TRP A 56 -20.11 11.40 -4.09
C TRP A 56 -19.23 12.58 -4.53
N ASP A 57 -18.48 13.18 -3.60
CA ASP A 57 -17.57 14.27 -3.94
C ASP A 57 -16.59 13.86 -5.02
N THR A 58 -16.57 14.61 -6.11
CA THR A 58 -15.75 14.32 -7.30
C THR A 58 -14.25 14.31 -6.97
N THR A 59 -13.80 15.18 -6.07
CA THR A 59 -12.40 15.27 -5.67
C THR A 59 -11.96 14.00 -4.94
N VAL A 60 -12.83 13.47 -4.04
CA VAL A 60 -12.60 12.22 -3.33
C VAL A 60 -12.48 11.05 -4.30
N TRP A 61 -13.40 10.96 -5.27
CA TRP A 61 -13.43 9.85 -6.23
C TRP A 61 -12.29 9.91 -7.24
N ILE A 62 -11.96 11.10 -7.77
CA ILE A 62 -10.83 11.26 -8.71
C ILE A 62 -9.51 10.93 -8.03
N ASN A 63 -9.23 11.52 -6.85
CA ASN A 63 -7.99 11.25 -6.14
C ASN A 63 -7.92 9.79 -5.69
N GLY A 64 -9.03 9.20 -5.23
CA GLY A 64 -9.10 7.79 -4.91
C GLY A 64 -8.85 6.89 -6.12
N ALA A 65 -9.39 7.23 -7.29
CA ALA A 65 -9.18 6.46 -8.52
C ALA A 65 -7.71 6.51 -8.99
N ILE A 66 -7.09 7.70 -8.98
CA ILE A 66 -5.66 7.83 -9.32
C ILE A 66 -4.80 7.06 -8.32
N ALA A 67 -5.08 7.21 -7.02
CA ALA A 67 -4.40 6.44 -5.98
C ALA A 67 -4.58 4.93 -6.18
N GLY A 68 -5.77 4.50 -6.63
CA GLY A 68 -6.07 3.11 -6.93
C GLY A 68 -5.24 2.56 -8.08
N GLY A 69 -5.12 3.29 -9.18
CA GLY A 69 -4.27 2.93 -10.31
C GLY A 69 -2.80 2.83 -9.93
N MET A 70 -2.26 3.87 -9.30
CA MET A 70 -0.87 3.90 -8.82
C MET A 70 -0.60 2.81 -7.78
N GLY A 71 -1.52 2.62 -6.83
CA GLY A 71 -1.42 1.59 -5.81
C GLY A 71 -1.46 0.17 -6.39
N LEU A 72 -2.26 -0.09 -7.43
CA LEU A 72 -2.27 -1.39 -8.11
C LEU A 72 -0.93 -1.68 -8.80
N LEU A 73 -0.40 -0.71 -9.54
CA LEU A 73 0.91 -0.84 -10.18
C LEU A 73 2.01 -1.11 -9.13
N GLY A 74 1.98 -0.37 -8.02
CA GLY A 74 2.88 -0.58 -6.89
C GLY A 74 2.77 -1.98 -6.30
N LEU A 75 1.55 -2.46 -6.03
CA LEU A 75 1.31 -3.79 -5.48
C LEU A 75 1.78 -4.90 -6.42
N VAL A 76 1.53 -4.78 -7.73
CA VAL A 76 2.01 -5.75 -8.72
C VAL A 76 3.53 -5.79 -8.74
N GLY A 77 4.19 -4.63 -8.80
CA GLY A 77 5.64 -4.53 -8.75
C GLY A 77 6.21 -5.11 -7.45
N PHE A 78 5.67 -4.68 -6.32
CA PHE A 78 6.11 -5.07 -4.98
C PHE A 78 5.96 -6.58 -4.72
N TYR A 79 4.77 -7.15 -4.96
CA TYR A 79 4.54 -8.57 -4.72
C TYR A 79 5.28 -9.46 -5.72
N THR A 80 5.52 -8.98 -6.95
CA THR A 80 6.38 -9.68 -7.90
C THR A 80 7.84 -9.64 -7.44
N ALA A 81 8.30 -8.49 -6.94
CA ALA A 81 9.64 -8.35 -6.36
C ALA A 81 9.81 -9.25 -5.13
N LEU A 82 8.83 -9.29 -4.21
CA LEU A 82 8.86 -10.17 -3.03
C LEU A 82 8.79 -11.66 -3.38
N ALA A 83 8.13 -12.02 -4.48
CA ALA A 83 8.05 -13.40 -4.95
C ALA A 83 9.37 -13.89 -5.56
N THR A 84 10.17 -13.01 -6.17
CA THR A 84 11.37 -13.35 -6.94
C THR A 84 12.67 -12.93 -6.27
N GLY A 85 12.62 -12.00 -5.31
CA GLY A 85 13.78 -11.44 -4.63
C GLY A 85 13.82 -11.73 -3.13
N GLN A 86 14.84 -11.15 -2.48
CA GLN A 86 15.02 -11.22 -1.03
C GLN A 86 14.17 -10.15 -0.34
N MET A 87 13.34 -10.56 0.63
CA MET A 87 12.43 -9.64 1.32
C MET A 87 13.15 -8.51 2.05
N GLY A 88 14.32 -8.79 2.62
CA GLY A 88 15.12 -7.79 3.33
C GLY A 88 15.75 -6.72 2.43
N ILE A 89 15.77 -6.93 1.10
CA ILE A 89 16.14 -5.90 0.13
C ILE A 89 14.90 -5.19 -0.41
N VAL A 90 13.91 -5.96 -0.84
CA VAL A 90 12.72 -5.44 -1.53
C VAL A 90 11.88 -4.55 -0.62
N ALA A 91 11.63 -4.96 0.62
CA ALA A 91 10.76 -4.22 1.53
C ALA A 91 11.35 -2.85 1.92
N PRO A 92 12.64 -2.75 2.33
CA PRO A 92 13.25 -1.45 2.60
C PRO A 92 13.29 -0.52 1.38
N ILE A 93 13.63 -1.03 0.19
CA ILE A 93 13.64 -0.20 -1.03
C ILE A 93 12.22 0.34 -1.33
N SER A 94 11.21 -0.49 -1.20
CA SER A 94 9.81 -0.05 -1.43
C SER A 94 9.34 0.96 -0.38
N SER A 95 9.89 0.96 0.84
CA SER A 95 9.58 1.95 1.87
C SER A 95 10.07 3.37 1.54
N LEU A 96 10.98 3.53 0.57
CA LEU A 96 11.37 4.83 0.02
C LEU A 96 10.20 5.56 -0.66
N SER A 97 9.04 4.93 -0.79
CA SER A 97 7.81 5.57 -1.28
C SER A 97 7.47 6.87 -0.55
N ALA A 98 7.84 7.02 0.72
CA ALA A 98 7.65 8.24 1.49
C ALA A 98 8.41 9.46 0.92
N VAL A 99 9.47 9.24 0.15
CA VAL A 99 10.25 10.32 -0.48
C VAL A 99 9.41 11.11 -1.48
N VAL A 100 8.50 10.45 -2.21
CA VAL A 100 7.67 11.10 -3.24
C VAL A 100 6.76 12.19 -2.65
N PRO A 101 5.88 11.92 -1.68
CA PRO A 101 5.02 12.96 -1.10
C PRO A 101 5.84 14.04 -0.40
N VAL A 102 6.95 13.70 0.25
CA VAL A 102 7.85 14.69 0.88
C VAL A 102 8.44 15.63 -0.18
N THR A 103 8.95 15.09 -1.29
CA THR A 103 9.51 15.90 -2.38
C THR A 103 8.45 16.81 -3.00
N ILE A 104 7.24 16.29 -3.23
CA ILE A 104 6.13 17.09 -3.76
C ILE A 104 5.76 18.21 -2.79
N GLY A 105 5.65 17.95 -1.49
CA GLY A 105 5.38 18.95 -0.46
C GLY A 105 6.42 20.07 -0.45
N LEU A 106 7.71 19.70 -0.50
CA LEU A 106 8.80 20.68 -0.59
C LEU A 106 8.70 21.57 -1.84
N VAL A 107 8.40 20.99 -3.01
CA VAL A 107 8.20 21.73 -4.26
C VAL A 107 6.97 22.66 -4.18
N GLN A 108 5.92 22.24 -3.46
CA GLN A 108 4.73 23.06 -3.21
C GLN A 108 4.94 24.15 -2.15
N GLY A 109 6.15 24.27 -1.60
CA GLY A 109 6.52 25.31 -0.65
C GLY A 109 6.31 24.92 0.83
N GLU A 110 5.98 23.66 1.12
CA GLU A 110 5.95 23.19 2.49
C GLU A 110 7.34 23.24 3.09
N ARG A 111 7.44 23.71 4.33
CA ARG A 111 8.70 23.79 5.09
C ARG A 111 8.61 22.89 6.30
N PRO A 112 9.10 21.65 6.20
CA PRO A 112 9.10 20.72 7.32
C PRO A 112 9.96 21.29 8.46
N GLY A 113 9.47 21.18 9.68
CA GLY A 113 10.21 21.59 10.87
C GLY A 113 11.44 20.69 11.09
N THR A 114 12.38 21.16 11.92
CA THR A 114 13.64 20.44 12.21
C THR A 114 13.41 19.01 12.69
N LEU A 115 12.40 18.78 13.53
CA LEU A 115 12.06 17.45 14.02
C LEU A 115 11.59 16.50 12.88
N GLN A 116 10.84 17.02 11.91
CA GLN A 116 10.38 16.25 10.76
C GLN A 116 11.55 15.88 9.84
N VAL A 117 12.43 16.83 9.55
CA VAL A 117 13.65 16.58 8.75
C VAL A 117 14.53 15.53 9.42
N THR A 118 14.77 15.67 10.73
CA THR A 118 15.55 14.69 11.50
C THR A 118 14.92 13.30 11.44
N GLY A 119 13.59 13.20 11.57
CA GLY A 119 12.86 11.93 11.44
C GLY A 119 13.00 11.31 10.06
N ILE A 120 12.93 12.09 8.99
CA ILE A 120 13.13 11.61 7.60
C ILE A 120 14.55 11.06 7.42
N VAL A 121 15.59 11.79 7.90
CA VAL A 121 16.98 11.35 7.78
C VAL A 121 17.21 10.04 8.54
N ILE A 122 16.71 9.94 9.77
CA ILE A 122 16.81 8.71 10.58
C ILE A 122 16.10 7.54 9.89
N ALA A 123 14.92 7.77 9.31
CA ALA A 123 14.18 6.74 8.58
C ALA A 123 14.95 6.24 7.35
N LEU A 124 15.56 7.14 6.57
CA LEU A 124 16.39 6.77 5.40
C LEU A 124 17.62 5.96 5.81
N ILE A 125 18.30 6.35 6.89
CA ILE A 125 19.42 5.58 7.46
C ILE A 125 18.93 4.19 7.88
N GLY A 126 17.77 4.10 8.54
CA GLY A 126 17.15 2.84 8.95
C GLY A 126 16.89 1.91 7.77
N VAL A 127 16.42 2.43 6.64
CA VAL A 127 16.20 1.67 5.39
C VAL A 127 17.51 1.07 4.88
N ILE A 128 18.60 1.87 4.85
CA ILE A 128 19.92 1.42 4.41
C ILE A 128 20.45 0.31 5.32
N LEU A 129 20.37 0.51 6.63
CA LEU A 129 20.82 -0.46 7.62
C LEU A 129 20.02 -1.77 7.56
N ALA A 130 18.72 -1.69 7.35
CA ALA A 130 17.86 -2.88 7.23
C ALA A 130 18.17 -3.72 5.99
N SER A 131 18.60 -3.09 4.88
CA SER A 131 19.00 -3.79 3.65
C SER A 131 20.43 -4.31 3.66
N GLY A 132 21.28 -3.74 4.51
CA GLY A 132 22.75 -3.94 4.47
C GLY A 132 23.24 -5.39 4.54
N PRO A 133 22.70 -6.26 5.41
CA PRO A 133 23.15 -7.65 5.51
C PRO A 133 22.95 -8.48 4.24
N GLU A 134 21.85 -8.24 3.53
CA GLU A 134 21.47 -9.02 2.34
C GLU A 134 22.16 -8.52 1.05
N LEU A 135 22.66 -7.28 1.04
CA LEU A 135 23.37 -6.70 -0.09
C LEU A 135 24.79 -7.30 -0.31
N LYS A 136 25.31 -8.08 0.65
CA LYS A 136 26.64 -8.71 0.55
C LYS A 136 26.69 -9.90 -0.42
N GLY A 137 25.54 -10.37 -0.94
CA GLY A 137 25.43 -11.47 -1.91
C GLY A 137 25.30 -10.98 -3.35
N LYS A 138 25.18 -11.93 -4.30
CA LYS A 138 24.76 -11.62 -5.67
C LYS A 138 23.29 -11.20 -5.64
N VAL A 139 23.04 -9.91 -5.84
CA VAL A 139 21.68 -9.35 -5.89
C VAL A 139 21.21 -9.36 -7.34
N ASP A 140 20.09 -10.02 -7.61
CA ASP A 140 19.43 -9.92 -8.90
C ASP A 140 18.89 -8.48 -9.08
N PRO A 141 19.24 -7.76 -10.15
CA PRO A 141 18.79 -6.39 -10.37
C PRO A 141 17.29 -6.28 -10.63
N ARG A 142 16.64 -7.33 -11.12
CA ARG A 142 15.21 -7.29 -11.50
C ARG A 142 14.27 -7.05 -10.32
N PRO A 143 14.36 -7.76 -9.19
CA PRO A 143 13.56 -7.45 -7.99
C PRO A 143 13.84 -6.05 -7.43
N VAL A 144 15.10 -5.58 -7.52
CA VAL A 144 15.47 -4.22 -7.07
C VAL A 144 14.77 -3.15 -7.92
N PHE A 145 14.81 -3.32 -9.26
CA PHE A 145 14.09 -2.42 -10.16
C PHE A 145 12.59 -2.41 -9.91
N LEU A 146 11.98 -3.58 -9.71
CA LEU A 146 10.56 -3.70 -9.36
C LEU A 146 10.23 -3.04 -8.01
N ALA A 147 11.14 -3.13 -7.03
CA ALA A 147 10.97 -2.48 -5.73
C ALA A 147 11.06 -0.94 -5.84
N LEU A 148 11.97 -0.41 -6.65
CA LEU A 148 12.06 1.02 -6.95
C LEU A 148 10.82 1.54 -7.70
N PHE A 149 10.36 0.78 -8.68
CA PHE A 149 9.11 1.08 -9.38
C PHE A 149 7.92 1.09 -8.41
N ALA A 150 7.86 0.10 -7.50
CA ALA A 150 6.84 0.05 -6.45
C ALA A 150 6.95 1.25 -5.49
N ALA A 151 8.16 1.65 -5.09
CA ALA A 151 8.38 2.83 -4.26
C ALA A 151 7.81 4.09 -4.90
N LEU A 152 8.11 4.30 -6.18
CA LEU A 152 7.62 5.47 -6.92
C LEU A 152 6.09 5.49 -7.01
N THR A 153 5.49 4.39 -7.43
CA THR A 153 4.04 4.29 -7.62
C THR A 153 3.28 4.33 -6.29
N PHE A 154 3.79 3.70 -5.23
CA PHE A 154 3.23 3.84 -3.89
C PHE A 154 3.34 5.27 -3.35
N GLY A 155 4.43 5.98 -3.66
CA GLY A 155 4.58 7.37 -3.27
C GLY A 155 3.50 8.27 -3.89
N PHE A 156 3.21 8.11 -5.18
CA PHE A 156 2.09 8.81 -5.82
C PHE A 156 0.74 8.35 -5.26
N CYS A 157 0.56 7.07 -4.99
CA CYS A 157 -0.65 6.55 -4.35
C CYS A 157 -0.91 7.26 -3.01
N VAL A 158 0.10 7.36 -2.15
CA VAL A 158 0.00 8.04 -0.84
C VAL A 158 -0.31 9.52 -1.01
N TYR A 159 0.32 10.20 -1.96
CA TYR A 159 0.08 11.61 -2.24
C TYR A 159 -1.39 11.87 -2.64
N PHE A 160 -1.94 11.11 -3.58
CA PHE A 160 -3.34 11.27 -3.99
C PHE A 160 -4.31 10.81 -2.91
N MET A 161 -3.99 9.77 -2.13
CA MET A 161 -4.75 9.40 -0.93
C MET A 161 -4.82 10.54 0.08
N ALA A 162 -3.72 11.25 0.32
CA ALA A 162 -3.70 12.39 1.23
C ALA A 162 -4.60 13.52 0.73
N LYS A 163 -4.56 13.84 -0.58
CA LYS A 163 -5.44 14.87 -1.18
C LYS A 163 -6.93 14.57 -1.02
N GLY A 164 -7.36 13.38 -1.39
CA GLY A 164 -8.77 12.98 -1.22
C GLY A 164 -9.14 12.83 0.26
N GLY A 165 -8.20 12.39 1.06
CA GLY A 165 -8.35 12.18 2.50
C GLY A 165 -8.59 13.45 3.31
N GLN A 166 -8.21 14.62 2.80
CA GLN A 166 -8.54 15.91 3.43
C GLN A 166 -10.04 16.16 3.49
N ILE A 167 -10.81 15.62 2.53
CA ILE A 167 -12.27 15.75 2.49
C ILE A 167 -12.92 14.56 3.22
N ASN A 168 -12.57 13.33 2.78
CA ASN A 168 -13.13 12.12 3.38
C ASN A 168 -12.17 10.94 3.24
N PRO A 169 -11.38 10.63 4.30
CA PRO A 169 -10.38 9.56 4.25
C PRO A 169 -10.98 8.18 3.93
N THR A 170 -12.10 7.84 4.54
CA THR A 170 -12.75 6.53 4.36
C THR A 170 -13.24 6.33 2.94
N MET A 171 -13.88 7.35 2.37
CA MET A 171 -14.38 7.29 1.00
C MET A 171 -13.25 7.32 -0.03
N THR A 172 -12.15 8.04 0.24
CA THR A 172 -10.95 8.00 -0.63
C THR A 172 -10.36 6.58 -0.67
N ILE A 173 -10.29 5.90 0.49
CA ILE A 173 -9.86 4.50 0.55
C ILE A 173 -10.84 3.59 -0.19
N ALA A 174 -12.15 3.79 -0.04
CA ALA A 174 -13.16 3.01 -0.75
C ALA A 174 -13.04 3.19 -2.28
N ALA A 175 -12.89 4.42 -2.77
CA ALA A 175 -12.69 4.74 -4.18
C ALA A 175 -11.39 4.14 -4.72
N MET A 176 -10.29 4.22 -3.97
CA MET A 176 -9.02 3.58 -4.31
C MET A 176 -9.19 2.06 -4.46
N ARG A 177 -9.84 1.41 -3.51
CA ARG A 177 -10.09 -0.03 -3.54
C ARG A 177 -11.03 -0.44 -4.68
N ALA A 178 -12.08 0.36 -4.93
CA ALA A 178 -12.99 0.12 -6.05
C ALA A 178 -12.25 0.13 -7.38
N THR A 179 -11.37 1.12 -7.59
CA THR A 179 -10.54 1.21 -8.80
C THR A 179 -9.59 0.02 -8.91
N GLN A 180 -8.93 -0.38 -7.83
CA GLN A 180 -8.03 -1.54 -7.83
C GLN A 180 -8.77 -2.82 -8.18
N VAL A 181 -9.95 -3.06 -7.60
CA VAL A 181 -10.78 -4.23 -7.90
C VAL A 181 -11.25 -4.20 -9.35
N ALA A 182 -11.75 -3.06 -9.84
CA ALA A 182 -12.18 -2.90 -11.22
C ALA A 182 -11.05 -3.21 -12.22
N LEU A 183 -9.87 -2.66 -11.99
CA LEU A 183 -8.70 -2.90 -12.84
C LEU A 183 -8.24 -4.37 -12.79
N VAL A 184 -8.27 -5.00 -11.62
CA VAL A 184 -7.94 -6.43 -11.48
C VAL A 184 -8.96 -7.29 -12.23
N VAL A 185 -10.25 -6.96 -12.16
CA VAL A 185 -11.31 -7.67 -12.92
C VAL A 185 -11.09 -7.50 -14.41
N VAL A 186 -10.83 -6.28 -14.89
CA VAL A 186 -10.55 -6.01 -16.31
C VAL A 186 -9.34 -6.82 -16.78
N LEU A 187 -8.24 -6.80 -16.05
CA LEU A 187 -7.05 -7.58 -16.36
C LEU A 187 -7.33 -9.09 -16.36
N ALA A 188 -8.13 -9.55 -15.43
CA ALA A 188 -8.52 -10.94 -15.32
C ALA A 188 -9.32 -11.41 -16.52
N LEU A 189 -10.27 -10.61 -16.98
CA LEU A 189 -11.08 -10.88 -18.17
C LEU A 189 -10.23 -10.84 -19.44
N ALA A 190 -9.31 -9.86 -19.55
CA ALA A 190 -8.43 -9.71 -20.71
C ALA A 190 -7.44 -10.88 -20.85
N VAL A 191 -6.87 -11.36 -19.76
CA VAL A 191 -5.85 -12.41 -19.77
C VAL A 191 -6.47 -13.80 -19.70
N ARG A 192 -7.79 -13.92 -19.47
CA ARG A 192 -8.55 -15.18 -19.28
C ARG A 192 -7.90 -16.19 -18.31
N SER A 193 -7.05 -15.72 -17.44
CA SER A 193 -6.26 -16.55 -16.50
C SER A 193 -5.98 -15.78 -15.21
N ILE A 194 -6.94 -15.79 -14.31
CA ILE A 194 -6.62 -15.52 -12.90
C ILE A 194 -6.08 -16.82 -12.34
N GLY A 195 -4.83 -16.83 -11.85
CA GLY A 195 -4.29 -17.99 -11.14
C GLY A 195 -5.19 -18.26 -9.92
N GLY A 196 -5.99 -19.34 -10.00
CA GLY A 196 -7.09 -19.61 -9.09
C GLY A 196 -6.68 -19.58 -7.62
N LEU A 197 -7.45 -18.85 -6.83
CA LEU A 197 -7.43 -18.93 -5.38
C LEU A 197 -8.06 -20.26 -4.96
N VAL A 198 -7.38 -21.01 -4.12
CA VAL A 198 -7.91 -22.25 -3.57
C VAL A 198 -8.50 -21.95 -2.19
N LYS A 199 -9.56 -22.67 -1.79
CA LYS A 199 -10.18 -22.53 -0.44
C LYS A 199 -9.16 -22.57 0.71
N LYS A 200 -8.03 -23.25 0.53
CA LYS A 200 -6.93 -23.35 1.49
C LYS A 200 -6.21 -22.00 1.72
N ASP A 201 -6.34 -21.03 0.81
CA ASP A 201 -5.69 -19.72 0.93
C ASP A 201 -6.55 -18.72 1.73
N ILE A 202 -7.83 -19.04 1.99
CA ILE A 202 -8.81 -18.21 2.69
C ILE A 202 -8.33 -17.77 4.08
N PRO A 203 -7.74 -18.63 4.93
CA PRO A 203 -7.24 -18.20 6.25
C PRO A 203 -6.17 -17.10 6.14
N THR A 204 -5.26 -17.21 5.17
CA THR A 204 -4.21 -16.21 4.94
C THR A 204 -4.81 -14.89 4.44
N TYR A 205 -5.82 -14.95 3.58
CA TYR A 205 -6.57 -13.76 3.15
C TYR A 205 -7.33 -13.11 4.30
N LEU A 206 -7.95 -13.88 5.17
CA LEU A 206 -8.63 -13.36 6.37
C LEU A 206 -7.64 -12.69 7.32
N GLN A 207 -6.44 -13.23 7.50
CA GLN A 207 -5.39 -12.60 8.30
C GLN A 207 -4.92 -11.28 7.66
N ILE A 208 -4.64 -11.27 6.36
CA ILE A 208 -4.33 -10.04 5.61
C ILE A 208 -5.46 -9.02 5.76
N LYS A 209 -6.72 -9.48 5.73
CA LYS A 209 -7.93 -8.65 5.88
C LYS A 209 -8.02 -8.01 7.25
N ILE A 210 -7.94 -8.79 8.33
CA ILE A 210 -8.07 -8.29 9.72
C ILE A 210 -6.98 -7.25 9.99
N ILE A 211 -5.79 -7.49 9.48
CA ILE A 211 -4.63 -6.63 9.60
C ILE A 211 -4.82 -5.33 8.81
N SER A 212 -5.31 -5.40 7.58
CA SER A 212 -5.63 -4.22 6.75
C SER A 212 -6.79 -3.39 7.31
N GLN A 213 -7.73 -4.02 8.02
CA GLN A 213 -8.92 -3.39 8.61
C GLN A 213 -8.61 -2.51 9.82
N LYS A 214 -7.77 -2.99 10.75
CA LYS A 214 -7.33 -2.19 11.90
C LYS A 214 -6.65 -0.89 11.46
N LYS A 215 -6.05 -0.88 10.29
CA LYS A 215 -5.39 0.26 9.68
C LYS A 215 -6.34 1.39 9.26
N GLY A 216 -7.45 1.09 8.63
CA GLY A 216 -8.45 2.12 8.23
C GLY A 216 -9.00 2.85 9.45
N GLN A 217 -9.32 2.13 10.52
CA GLN A 217 -9.80 2.74 11.77
C GLN A 217 -8.73 3.56 12.49
N MET A 218 -7.46 3.19 12.37
CA MET A 218 -6.35 3.87 13.02
C MET A 218 -6.01 5.20 12.32
N LEU A 219 -6.07 5.23 10.98
CA LEU A 219 -5.92 6.47 10.20
C LEU A 219 -7.07 7.45 10.45
N ILE A 220 -8.32 6.96 10.57
CA ILE A 220 -9.48 7.81 10.88
C ILE A 220 -9.34 8.48 12.26
N LYS A 221 -8.75 7.79 13.25
CA LYS A 221 -8.48 8.38 14.59
C LYS A 221 -7.29 9.33 14.61
N LEU A 222 -6.40 9.28 13.62
CA LEU A 222 -5.25 10.21 13.49
C LEU A 222 -5.66 11.56 12.89
N TYR A 223 -6.76 11.61 12.14
CA TYR A 223 -7.24 12.81 11.44
C TYR A 223 -8.44 13.50 12.13
N ARG A 224 -8.90 12.98 13.27
CA ARG A 224 -9.76 13.67 14.24
C ARG A 224 -8.96 14.15 15.46
#